data_b5c9f388edf71d8377f213fdbd72e7f0
#
_entry.id   b5c9f388edf71d8377f213fdbd72e7f0
#
_cell.length_a   1.000
_cell.length_b   1.000
_cell.length_c   1.000
_cell.angle_alpha   90.00
_cell.angle_beta   90.00
_cell.angle_gamma   90.00
#
_symmetry.space_group_name_H-M   'P 1'
#
loop_
_entity.id
_entity.type
_entity.pdbx_description
1 polymer ?
#
loop_
_entity_poly.entity_id
_entity_poly.type
_entity_poly.pdbx_seq_one_letter_code
_entity_poly.pdbx_strand_id
1 'polypeptide(L)'
;MLKFFFLNIMKNLPWVLISNSAFRNKSTLLIVADYWLYYLVLHLRFSTSSRCIQLVEIFAYENATMSTLTSRQSISNTSTTAVIYHFHNLFTQDRIFLILADLSSVNSTNLKTLGEVFSTSQWLERELNEMYGLCFRGKKDLRNLMLQYGDSSTPFRKIYPSIGLTELIYDTVTDSLVHVPTSTQI
;
A
#
# COMPACT_ATOMS: atom_id res chain seq x y z
N MET A 1 -27.63 -7.56 0.43
CA MET A 1 -26.74 -7.86 1.57
C MET A 1 -25.68 -6.77 1.78
N LEU A 2 -24.96 -6.34 0.77
CA LEU A 2 -23.94 -5.27 0.84
C LEU A 2 -24.45 -3.96 1.49
N LYS A 3 -25.64 -3.49 1.14
CA LYS A 3 -26.23 -2.27 1.76
C LYS A 3 -26.43 -2.44 3.28
N PHE A 4 -26.80 -3.62 3.73
CA PHE A 4 -27.00 -3.92 5.16
C PHE A 4 -25.66 -3.97 5.91
N PHE A 5 -24.66 -4.59 5.32
CA PHE A 5 -23.30 -4.62 5.85
C PHE A 5 -22.73 -3.21 5.98
N PHE A 6 -22.96 -2.40 4.95
CA PHE A 6 -22.52 -1.01 4.90
C PHE A 6 -23.20 -0.15 5.96
N LEU A 7 -24.51 -0.25 6.07
CA LEU A 7 -25.28 0.45 7.10
C LEU A 7 -24.85 0.05 8.51
N ASN A 8 -24.42 -1.20 8.71
CA ASN A 8 -23.96 -1.68 10.01
C ASN A 8 -22.59 -1.10 10.35
N ILE A 9 -21.66 -1.01 9.38
CA ILE A 9 -20.37 -0.34 9.57
C ILE A 9 -20.57 1.15 9.85
N MET A 10 -21.38 1.84 9.05
CA MET A 10 -21.67 3.27 9.22
C MET A 10 -22.34 3.56 10.56
N LYS A 11 -23.18 2.67 11.04
CA LYS A 11 -23.86 2.82 12.32
C LYS A 11 -22.92 2.63 13.52
N ASN A 12 -21.99 1.67 13.41
CA ASN A 12 -21.08 1.32 14.49
C ASN A 12 -19.79 2.14 14.49
N LEU A 13 -19.34 2.57 13.32
CA LEU A 13 -18.06 3.28 13.12
C LEU A 13 -18.21 4.46 12.15
N PRO A 14 -19.08 5.44 12.44
CA PRO A 14 -19.37 6.55 11.52
C PRO A 14 -18.16 7.44 11.25
N TRP A 15 -17.20 7.50 12.16
CA TRP A 15 -16.01 8.36 12.08
C TRP A 15 -14.85 7.78 11.25
N VAL A 16 -14.96 6.52 10.85
CA VAL A 16 -13.88 5.79 10.15
C VAL A 16 -13.89 6.07 8.65
N LEU A 17 -15.05 6.34 8.09
CA LEU A 17 -15.25 6.45 6.65
C LEU A 17 -15.25 7.90 6.21
N ILE A 18 -14.26 8.27 5.37
CA ILE A 18 -14.18 9.59 4.75
C ILE A 18 -15.14 9.67 3.56
N SER A 19 -15.21 8.63 2.76
CA SER A 19 -16.17 8.54 1.66
C SER A 19 -16.49 7.10 1.28
N ASN A 20 -17.58 6.94 0.56
CA ASN A 20 -18.09 5.67 0.11
C ASN A 20 -18.41 5.74 -1.37
N SER A 21 -17.86 4.82 -2.14
CA SER A 21 -18.24 4.62 -3.52
C SER A 21 -18.55 3.14 -3.76
N ALA A 22 -19.76 2.85 -4.23
CA ALA A 22 -20.14 1.50 -4.63
C ALA A 22 -19.75 1.26 -6.08
N PHE A 23 -18.91 0.26 -6.33
CA PHE A 23 -18.57 -0.17 -7.68
C PHE A 23 -19.59 -1.19 -8.22
N ARG A 24 -19.64 -1.29 -9.54
CA ARG A 24 -20.38 -2.34 -10.24
C ARG A 24 -19.86 -3.72 -9.82
N ASN A 25 -20.71 -4.74 -9.74
CA ASN A 25 -20.34 -6.14 -9.52
C ASN A 25 -19.85 -6.53 -8.11
N LYS A 26 -20.67 -6.29 -7.08
CA LYS A 26 -20.40 -6.77 -5.70
C LYS A 26 -19.08 -6.31 -5.10
N SER A 27 -18.52 -5.21 -5.56
CA SER A 27 -17.34 -4.59 -4.97
C SER A 27 -17.70 -3.30 -4.25
N THR A 28 -17.14 -3.09 -3.07
CA THR A 28 -17.27 -1.87 -2.29
C THR A 28 -15.92 -1.24 -2.10
N LEU A 29 -15.85 0.08 -2.25
CA LEU A 29 -14.66 0.86 -2.02
C LEU A 29 -14.90 1.77 -0.84
N LEU A 30 -14.02 1.74 0.14
CA LEU A 30 -14.05 2.54 1.35
C LEU A 30 -12.77 3.36 1.44
N ILE A 31 -12.88 4.66 1.61
CA ILE A 31 -11.74 5.52 1.91
C ILE A 31 -11.67 5.70 3.41
N VAL A 32 -10.55 5.35 3.99
CA VAL A 32 -10.36 5.29 5.44
C VAL A 32 -9.13 6.11 5.83
N ALA A 33 -9.19 6.76 6.99
CA ALA A 33 -8.01 7.37 7.58
C ALA A 33 -7.10 6.29 8.21
N ASP A 34 -5.79 6.51 8.18
CA ASP A 34 -4.75 5.58 8.63
C ASP A 34 -4.93 5.10 10.08
N TYR A 35 -5.32 6.00 10.99
CA TYR A 35 -5.54 5.69 12.41
C TYR A 35 -6.63 4.63 12.64
N TRP A 36 -7.64 4.61 11.78
CA TRP A 36 -8.81 3.75 11.96
C TRP A 36 -8.72 2.44 11.23
N LEU A 37 -7.74 2.29 10.34
CA LEU A 37 -7.56 1.08 9.53
C LEU A 37 -7.58 -0.19 10.38
N TYR A 38 -6.75 -0.22 11.43
CA TYR A 38 -6.61 -1.41 12.28
C TYR A 38 -7.91 -1.78 12.99
N TYR A 39 -8.61 -0.80 13.54
CA TYR A 39 -9.90 -1.03 14.21
C TYR A 39 -10.99 -1.50 13.24
N LEU A 40 -11.02 -0.92 12.05
CA LEU A 40 -11.95 -1.34 11.01
C LEU A 40 -11.67 -2.78 10.57
N VAL A 41 -10.41 -3.14 10.39
CA VAL A 41 -10.00 -4.50 10.02
C VAL A 41 -10.35 -5.50 11.11
N LEU A 42 -10.15 -5.16 12.39
CA LEU A 42 -10.60 -5.97 13.51
C LEU A 42 -12.12 -6.15 13.50
N HIS A 43 -12.86 -5.05 13.29
CA HIS A 43 -14.32 -5.13 13.20
C HIS A 43 -14.76 -6.03 12.04
N LEU A 44 -14.13 -5.92 10.87
CA LEU A 44 -14.39 -6.79 9.73
C LEU A 44 -14.11 -8.26 10.05
N ARG A 45 -13.02 -8.56 10.74
CA ARG A 45 -12.62 -9.93 11.08
C ARG A 45 -13.56 -10.60 12.09
N PHE A 46 -13.99 -9.84 13.10
CA PHE A 46 -14.75 -10.39 14.23
C PHE A 46 -16.26 -10.19 14.10
N SER A 47 -16.75 -9.39 13.16
CA SER A 47 -18.18 -9.20 12.98
C SER A 47 -18.84 -10.46 12.43
N THR A 48 -20.05 -10.75 12.93
CA THR A 48 -20.83 -11.93 12.52
C THR A 48 -21.23 -11.92 11.05
N SER A 49 -21.40 -10.72 10.47
CA SER A 49 -21.78 -10.54 9.07
C SER A 49 -20.63 -10.78 8.08
N SER A 50 -19.40 -10.77 8.56
CA SER A 50 -18.20 -10.86 7.70
C SER A 50 -17.17 -11.90 8.19
N ARG A 51 -17.63 -12.92 8.91
CA ARG A 51 -16.75 -13.95 9.52
C ARG A 51 -15.71 -14.59 8.58
N CYS A 52 -16.02 -14.68 7.30
CA CYS A 52 -15.18 -15.34 6.31
C CYS A 52 -14.40 -14.35 5.44
N ILE A 53 -13.97 -13.22 6.00
CA ILE A 53 -13.12 -12.27 5.29
C ILE A 53 -11.69 -12.78 5.26
N GLN A 54 -11.13 -12.77 4.04
CA GLN A 54 -9.75 -13.07 3.75
C GLN A 54 -9.07 -11.81 3.17
N LEU A 55 -7.87 -11.51 3.62
CA LEU A 55 -7.00 -10.54 2.97
C LEU A 55 -6.39 -11.21 1.74
N VAL A 56 -6.67 -10.67 0.56
CA VAL A 56 -6.18 -11.21 -0.71
C VAL A 56 -4.86 -10.55 -1.07
N GLU A 57 -4.84 -9.21 -1.06
CA GLU A 57 -3.72 -8.44 -1.56
C GLU A 57 -3.62 -7.09 -0.85
N ILE A 58 -2.40 -6.56 -0.77
CA ILE A 58 -2.12 -5.18 -0.39
C ILE A 58 -1.24 -4.62 -1.50
N PHE A 59 -1.65 -3.50 -2.09
CA PHE A 59 -0.85 -2.83 -3.10
C PHE A 59 -0.85 -1.32 -2.89
N ALA A 60 0.16 -0.66 -3.41
CA ALA A 60 0.28 0.79 -3.33
C ALA A 60 0.46 1.39 -4.72
N TYR A 61 0.11 2.65 -4.86
CA TYR A 61 0.42 3.42 -6.04
C TYR A 61 0.74 4.86 -5.65
N GLU A 62 1.60 5.48 -6.43
CA GLU A 62 2.00 6.86 -6.22
C GLU A 62 1.21 7.78 -7.16
N ASN A 63 0.44 8.69 -6.56
CA ASN A 63 -0.26 9.74 -7.29
C ASN A 63 0.66 10.95 -7.41
N ALA A 64 0.98 11.33 -8.64
CA ALA A 64 1.46 12.68 -8.88
C ALA A 64 0.24 13.60 -8.80
N THR A 65 0.05 14.31 -7.72
CA THR A 65 -0.92 15.39 -7.67
C THR A 65 -0.40 16.50 -8.57
N MET A 66 -0.89 16.55 -9.79
CA MET A 66 -0.85 17.79 -10.56
C MET A 66 -1.70 18.78 -9.75
N SER A 67 -1.04 19.68 -9.04
CA SER A 67 -1.72 20.82 -8.44
C SER A 67 -2.43 21.56 -9.58
N THR A 68 -3.74 21.39 -9.66
CA THR A 68 -4.60 22.21 -10.50
C THR A 68 -4.26 23.67 -10.22
N LEU A 69 -3.96 24.39 -11.28
CA LEU A 69 -3.57 25.79 -11.34
C LEU A 69 -4.61 26.75 -10.70
N THR A 70 -4.73 26.70 -9.40
CA THR A 70 -5.49 27.68 -8.65
C THR A 70 -4.63 28.18 -7.50
N SER A 71 -4.12 29.40 -7.72
CA SER A 71 -3.36 30.23 -6.78
C SER A 71 -1.85 29.94 -6.64
N ARG A 72 -1.08 30.94 -7.03
CA ARG A 72 0.31 31.34 -6.80
C ARG A 72 0.98 30.85 -5.49
N GLN A 73 1.00 29.54 -5.22
CA GLN A 73 1.81 28.99 -4.13
C GLN A 73 2.71 27.89 -4.69
N SER A 74 3.98 27.97 -4.29
CA SER A 74 5.09 27.10 -4.63
C SER A 74 4.70 25.68 -5.07
N ILE A 75 5.13 25.30 -6.26
CA ILE A 75 5.05 23.96 -6.83
C ILE A 75 5.82 23.01 -5.89
N SER A 76 5.17 22.52 -4.86
CA SER A 76 5.66 21.37 -4.14
C SER A 76 5.15 20.13 -4.88
N ASN A 77 6.04 19.48 -5.61
CA ASN A 77 5.82 18.15 -6.18
C ASN A 77 5.73 17.13 -5.03
N THR A 78 4.66 17.19 -4.26
CA THR A 78 4.40 16.20 -3.21
C THR A 78 3.71 15.02 -3.87
N SER A 79 4.48 13.99 -4.17
CA SER A 79 3.90 12.69 -4.54
C SER A 79 3.21 12.09 -3.33
N THR A 80 1.94 11.81 -3.44
CA THR A 80 1.17 11.12 -2.41
C THR A 80 1.08 9.65 -2.74
N THR A 81 1.46 8.80 -1.79
CA THR A 81 1.32 7.35 -1.94
C THR A 81 -0.02 6.92 -1.35
N ALA A 82 -0.82 6.21 -2.10
CA ALA A 82 -2.05 5.59 -1.62
C ALA A 82 -1.83 4.08 -1.46
N VAL A 83 -2.32 3.51 -0.35
CA VAL A 83 -2.28 2.07 -0.10
C VAL A 83 -3.69 1.51 -0.17
N ILE A 84 -3.85 0.40 -0.85
CA ILE A 84 -5.13 -0.28 -1.03
C ILE A 84 -5.03 -1.69 -0.46
N TYR A 85 -5.98 -2.00 0.43
CA TYR A 85 -6.17 -3.33 0.97
C TYR A 85 -7.36 -3.97 0.30
N HIS A 86 -7.15 -5.13 -0.31
CA HIS A 86 -8.20 -5.91 -0.95
C HIS A 86 -8.61 -7.07 -0.06
N PHE A 87 -9.86 -7.03 0.39
CA PHE A 87 -10.48 -8.11 1.15
C PHE A 87 -11.55 -8.80 0.32
N HIS A 88 -11.63 -10.10 0.47
CA HIS A 88 -12.67 -10.92 -0.15
C HIS A 88 -13.46 -11.66 0.93
N ASN A 89 -14.78 -11.56 0.88
CA ASN A 89 -15.65 -12.36 1.73
C ASN A 89 -16.02 -13.66 0.98
N LEU A 90 -15.53 -14.77 1.47
CA LEU A 90 -15.73 -16.08 0.83
C LEU A 90 -17.18 -16.54 0.84
N PHE A 91 -17.97 -16.10 1.82
CA PHE A 91 -19.35 -16.53 1.95
C PHE A 91 -20.31 -15.77 1.02
N THR A 92 -20.17 -14.45 0.98
CA THR A 92 -21.05 -13.59 0.17
C THR A 92 -20.48 -13.32 -1.23
N GLN A 93 -19.24 -13.71 -1.50
CA GLN A 93 -18.50 -13.40 -2.73
C GLN A 93 -18.36 -11.89 -2.99
N ASP A 94 -18.38 -11.09 -1.93
CA ASP A 94 -18.23 -9.64 -2.00
C ASP A 94 -16.76 -9.25 -1.86
N ARG A 95 -16.35 -8.23 -2.62
CA ARG A 95 -15.00 -7.65 -2.56
C ARG A 95 -15.05 -6.30 -1.86
N ILE A 96 -14.13 -6.08 -0.95
CA ILE A 96 -14.01 -4.84 -0.18
C ILE A 96 -12.62 -4.28 -0.41
N PHE A 97 -12.55 -3.06 -0.93
CA PHE A 97 -11.31 -2.32 -1.09
C PHE A 97 -11.25 -1.19 -0.07
N LEU A 98 -10.25 -1.20 0.78
CA LEU A 98 -9.97 -0.10 1.71
C LEU A 98 -8.83 0.72 1.14
N ILE A 99 -9.10 1.97 0.82
CA ILE A 99 -8.11 2.92 0.33
C ILE A 99 -7.68 3.82 1.47
N LEU A 100 -6.39 3.86 1.73
CA LEU A 100 -5.76 4.89 2.54
C LEU A 100 -5.24 5.96 1.59
N ALA A 101 -5.94 7.09 1.55
CA ALA A 101 -5.52 8.25 0.80
C ALA A 101 -4.63 9.15 1.68
N ASP A 102 -3.72 9.90 1.02
CA ASP A 102 -2.91 10.95 1.63
C ASP A 102 -1.80 10.53 2.61
N LEU A 103 -1.07 9.48 2.27
CA LEU A 103 0.24 9.23 2.88
C LEU A 103 1.26 10.25 2.34
N SER A 104 0.98 11.55 2.58
CA SER A 104 1.68 12.68 1.96
C SER A 104 3.07 12.98 2.50
N SER A 105 3.51 12.30 3.53
CA SER A 105 4.85 12.52 4.06
C SER A 105 5.63 11.22 4.18
N VAL A 106 6.80 11.25 3.59
CA VAL A 106 7.81 10.18 3.61
C VAL A 106 8.15 9.70 5.04
N ASN A 107 7.79 10.49 6.06
CA ASN A 107 8.15 10.25 7.46
C ASN A 107 6.98 9.88 8.38
N SER A 108 5.75 9.77 7.88
CA SER A 108 4.57 9.58 8.74
C SER A 108 3.73 8.35 8.38
N THR A 109 4.36 7.27 8.01
CA THR A 109 3.64 6.01 7.90
C THR A 109 3.36 5.46 9.29
N ASN A 110 2.28 5.92 9.89
CA ASN A 110 1.72 5.34 11.11
C ASN A 110 0.89 4.09 10.81
N LEU A 111 1.12 3.47 9.66
CA LEU A 111 0.41 2.26 9.27
C LEU A 111 0.72 1.15 10.26
N LYS A 112 -0.28 0.68 10.96
CA LYS A 112 -0.14 -0.45 11.86
C LYS A 112 -0.14 -1.74 11.05
N THR A 113 0.79 -2.66 11.37
CA THR A 113 0.84 -3.98 10.73
C THR A 113 -0.45 -4.76 10.98
N LEU A 114 -0.92 -5.47 9.96
CA LEU A 114 -2.03 -6.40 10.04
C LEU A 114 -1.57 -7.85 10.27
N GLY A 115 -0.27 -8.08 10.47
CA GLY A 115 0.34 -9.39 10.60
C GLY A 115 -0.19 -10.24 11.75
N GLU A 116 -0.76 -9.61 12.79
CA GLU A 116 -1.42 -10.30 13.89
C GLU A 116 -2.81 -10.81 13.53
N VAL A 117 -3.49 -10.15 12.60
CA VAL A 117 -4.86 -10.48 12.18
C VAL A 117 -4.86 -11.39 10.96
N PHE A 118 -3.98 -11.11 9.99
CA PHE A 118 -3.83 -11.85 8.75
C PHE A 118 -2.35 -12.21 8.51
N SER A 119 -2.01 -13.49 8.55
CA SER A 119 -0.63 -13.96 8.32
C SER A 119 -0.10 -13.61 6.92
N THR A 120 -0.98 -13.58 5.91
CA THR A 120 -0.64 -13.20 4.54
C THR A 120 -0.10 -11.78 4.43
N SER A 121 -0.51 -10.88 5.32
CA SER A 121 -0.05 -9.48 5.31
C SER A 121 1.44 -9.36 5.63
N GLN A 122 2.04 -10.36 6.30
CA GLN A 122 3.46 -10.31 6.65
C GLN A 122 4.35 -10.23 5.40
N TRP A 123 4.00 -10.94 4.33
CA TRP A 123 4.72 -10.94 3.07
C TRP A 123 4.42 -9.69 2.25
N LEU A 124 3.14 -9.35 2.11
CA LEU A 124 2.68 -8.21 1.33
C LEU A 124 3.19 -6.87 1.89
N GLU A 125 3.23 -6.72 3.20
CA GLU A 125 3.77 -5.53 3.85
C GLU A 125 5.30 -5.41 3.70
N ARG A 126 6.04 -6.53 3.65
CA ARG A 126 7.48 -6.52 3.34
C ARG A 126 7.71 -6.05 1.91
N GLU A 127 6.93 -6.58 0.96
CA GLU A 127 6.99 -6.16 -0.43
C GLU A 127 6.75 -4.66 -0.59
N LEU A 128 5.71 -4.11 0.07
CA LEU A 128 5.43 -2.68 0.04
C LEU A 128 6.53 -1.84 0.71
N ASN A 129 7.14 -2.36 1.75
CA ASN A 129 8.28 -1.70 2.38
C ASN A 129 9.46 -1.56 1.41
N GLU A 130 9.79 -2.63 0.69
CA GLU A 130 10.89 -2.64 -0.28
C GLU A 130 10.58 -1.76 -1.50
N MET A 131 9.41 -1.93 -2.10
CA MET A 131 9.09 -1.30 -3.38
C MET A 131 8.76 0.19 -3.27
N TYR A 132 8.09 0.59 -2.18
CA TYR A 132 7.63 1.97 -1.97
C TYR A 132 8.28 2.68 -0.79
N GLY A 133 9.03 1.96 0.05
CA GLY A 133 9.61 2.53 1.28
C GLY A 133 8.57 2.80 2.37
N LEU A 134 7.44 2.08 2.39
CA LEU A 134 6.39 2.25 3.38
C LEU A 134 6.74 1.46 4.66
N CYS A 135 6.81 2.15 5.80
CA CYS A 135 7.09 1.51 7.08
C CYS A 135 5.81 1.12 7.81
N PHE A 136 5.75 -0.11 8.31
CA PHE A 136 4.63 -0.65 9.07
C PHE A 136 4.99 -0.74 10.55
N ARG A 137 4.22 -0.07 11.41
CA ARG A 137 4.44 -0.04 12.85
C ARG A 137 4.08 -1.38 13.49
N GLY A 138 4.99 -1.93 14.32
CA GLY A 138 4.79 -3.20 15.03
C GLY A 138 5.18 -4.43 14.23
N LYS A 139 5.74 -4.26 13.03
CA LYS A 139 6.27 -5.37 12.24
C LYS A 139 7.59 -5.85 12.81
N LYS A 140 7.72 -7.15 13.02
CA LYS A 140 8.92 -7.77 13.61
C LYS A 140 9.98 -8.10 12.57
N ASP A 141 9.57 -8.50 11.38
CA ASP A 141 10.45 -8.92 10.29
C ASP A 141 10.40 -7.92 9.13
N LEU A 142 11.51 -7.24 8.88
CA LEU A 142 11.70 -6.25 7.82
C LEU A 142 12.78 -6.67 6.81
N ARG A 143 13.17 -7.93 6.81
CA ARG A 143 14.17 -8.42 5.84
C ARG A 143 13.67 -8.25 4.42
N ASN A 144 14.57 -7.94 3.51
CA ASN A 144 14.28 -7.86 2.08
C ASN A 144 13.70 -9.19 1.58
N LEU A 145 12.71 -9.10 0.70
CA LEU A 145 12.00 -10.22 0.13
C LEU A 145 12.31 -10.39 -1.35
N MET A 146 12.21 -9.29 -2.11
CA MET A 146 12.33 -9.26 -3.57
C MET A 146 13.64 -8.65 -4.02
N LEU A 147 14.13 -7.64 -3.27
CA LEU A 147 15.37 -6.94 -3.60
C LEU A 147 16.57 -7.62 -2.95
N GLN A 148 17.73 -7.35 -3.51
CA GLN A 148 19.02 -7.80 -2.98
C GLN A 148 19.23 -7.27 -1.55
N TYR A 149 19.86 -8.07 -0.68
CA TYR A 149 20.21 -7.61 0.65
C TYR A 149 21.19 -6.44 0.60
N GLY A 150 20.86 -5.38 1.34
CA GLY A 150 21.64 -4.15 1.35
C GLY A 150 21.21 -3.11 0.31
N ASP A 151 20.29 -3.46 -0.58
CA ASP A 151 19.68 -2.49 -1.49
C ASP A 151 18.61 -1.67 -0.74
N SER A 152 18.78 -0.36 -0.71
CA SER A 152 17.84 0.59 -0.12
C SER A 152 17.00 1.31 -1.18
N SER A 153 17.04 0.84 -2.42
CA SER A 153 16.26 1.42 -3.52
C SER A 153 14.76 1.18 -3.32
N THR A 154 13.96 2.06 -3.88
CA THR A 154 12.49 1.95 -3.89
C THR A 154 11.99 1.99 -5.32
N PRO A 155 12.08 0.87 -6.07
CA PRO A 155 11.97 0.87 -7.53
C PRO A 155 10.58 1.24 -8.06
N PHE A 156 9.52 1.14 -7.25
CA PHE A 156 8.17 1.51 -7.71
C PHE A 156 7.82 2.98 -7.47
N ARG A 157 8.71 3.74 -6.87
CA ARG A 157 8.54 5.19 -6.80
C ARG A 157 8.83 5.83 -8.16
N LYS A 158 8.07 6.85 -8.52
CA LYS A 158 8.24 7.60 -9.77
C LYS A 158 9.57 8.36 -9.87
N ILE A 159 10.22 8.61 -8.74
CA ILE A 159 11.55 9.25 -8.68
C ILE A 159 12.65 8.27 -9.09
N TYR A 160 12.39 6.96 -8.98
CA TYR A 160 13.37 5.95 -9.35
C TYR A 160 13.51 5.86 -10.87
N PRO A 161 14.74 5.92 -11.42
CA PRO A 161 14.95 5.86 -12.87
C PRO A 161 14.57 4.49 -13.42
N SER A 162 13.94 4.46 -14.60
CA SER A 162 13.48 3.23 -15.24
C SER A 162 14.61 2.26 -15.61
N ILE A 163 15.81 2.79 -15.83
CA ILE A 163 17.01 2.02 -16.17
C ILE A 163 17.66 1.39 -14.93
N GLY A 164 17.35 1.91 -13.74
CA GLY A 164 18.02 1.54 -12.50
C GLY A 164 19.25 2.42 -12.19
N LEU A 165 19.87 2.19 -11.06
CA LEU A 165 21.04 2.94 -10.58
C LEU A 165 22.35 2.23 -10.91
N THR A 166 22.33 0.91 -11.00
CA THR A 166 23.51 0.07 -11.25
C THR A 166 23.20 -0.99 -12.31
N GLU A 167 24.17 -1.30 -13.09
CA GLU A 167 24.15 -2.40 -14.05
C GLU A 167 25.23 -3.43 -13.70
N LEU A 168 25.01 -4.66 -14.12
CA LEU A 168 25.93 -5.77 -13.91
C LEU A 168 26.70 -6.02 -15.20
N ILE A 169 28.01 -5.83 -15.16
CA ILE A 169 28.90 -6.04 -16.31
C ILE A 169 29.87 -7.16 -15.98
N TYR A 170 30.13 -8.01 -16.99
CA TYR A 170 31.21 -9.01 -16.91
C TYR A 170 32.54 -8.37 -17.29
N ASP A 171 33.48 -8.36 -16.35
CA ASP A 171 34.84 -7.90 -16.60
C ASP A 171 35.69 -9.09 -17.03
N THR A 172 36.16 -9.04 -18.27
CA THR A 172 37.01 -10.10 -18.87
C THR A 172 38.42 -10.12 -18.31
N VAL A 173 38.87 -9.05 -17.68
CA VAL A 173 40.25 -8.97 -17.11
C VAL A 173 40.30 -9.68 -15.77
N THR A 174 39.28 -9.47 -14.94
CA THR A 174 39.21 -10.06 -13.60
C THR A 174 38.42 -11.36 -13.54
N ASP A 175 37.80 -11.75 -14.67
CA ASP A 175 36.90 -12.92 -14.81
C ASP A 175 35.78 -12.92 -13.75
N SER A 176 35.20 -11.74 -13.52
CA SER A 176 34.21 -11.53 -12.48
C SER A 176 33.08 -10.61 -12.92
N LEU A 177 31.94 -10.74 -12.22
CA LEU A 177 30.80 -9.83 -12.38
C LEU A 177 30.98 -8.60 -11.48
N VAL A 178 30.94 -7.42 -12.08
CA VAL A 178 31.13 -6.15 -11.38
C VAL A 178 29.86 -5.29 -11.50
N HIS A 179 29.44 -4.72 -10.37
CA HIS A 179 28.39 -3.72 -10.34
C HIS A 179 28.96 -2.35 -10.68
N VAL A 180 28.47 -1.76 -11.75
CA VAL A 180 28.87 -0.41 -12.19
C VAL A 180 27.65 0.51 -12.17
N PRO A 181 27.83 1.82 -11.90
CA PRO A 181 26.74 2.76 -12.07
C PRO A 181 26.32 2.80 -13.54
N THR A 182 25.01 2.94 -13.78
CA THR A 182 24.46 3.03 -15.15
C THR A 182 25.07 4.21 -15.91
N SER A 183 25.63 3.93 -17.07
CA SER A 183 26.30 4.94 -17.91
C SER A 183 25.41 5.50 -19.02
N THR A 184 24.27 4.88 -19.29
CA THR A 184 23.30 5.36 -20.29
C THR A 184 22.59 6.62 -19.81
N GLN A 185 22.97 7.74 -20.40
CA GLN A 185 22.21 8.99 -20.30
C GLN A 185 21.11 8.98 -21.37
N ILE A 186 19.87 9.19 -20.94
CA ILE A 186 18.72 9.42 -21.82
C ILE A 186 18.43 10.93 -21.83
#